data_c4a62c3b3c972196a403b02518e63273
#
_entry.id   c4a62c3b3c972196a403b02518e63273
#
_cell.length_a   1.000
_cell.length_b   1.000
_cell.length_c   1.000
_cell.angle_alpha   90.00
_cell.angle_beta   90.00
_cell.angle_gamma   90.00
#
_symmetry.space_group_name_H-M   'P 1'
#
loop_
_entity.id
_entity.type
_entity.pdbx_description
1 polymer ?
#
loop_
_entity_poly.entity_id
_entity_poly.type
_entity_poly.pdbx_seq_one_letter_code
_entity_poly.pdbx_strand_id
1 'polypeptide(L)'
;MNALLYKQLRLVCHPMTPVFCLFGVMVLIPNYPYTVIFFYVMLGLFFTFLNVREQKDIYYSAILPVPKRDTVKAGCVLVALVELLSLAVLVPCSLLAVRLQPGKDNLVGMDPNLALFAAGFLLYAVFNAVFLTSFYRSGYKVGVAFIKALIPVTLLMIVCEALPHFPGLGWLDDLD
;
A
#
# COMPACT_ATOMS: atom_id res chain seq x y z
N MET A 1 23.23 -5.02 5.41
CA MET A 1 21.89 -4.43 5.18
C MET A 1 21.81 -3.69 3.84
N ASN A 2 22.65 -2.68 3.57
CA ASN A 2 22.58 -1.87 2.33
C ASN A 2 22.67 -2.69 1.04
N ALA A 3 23.54 -3.69 0.95
CA ALA A 3 23.66 -4.56 -0.22
C ALA A 3 22.39 -5.41 -0.46
N LEU A 4 21.75 -5.89 0.62
CA LEU A 4 20.50 -6.64 0.50
C LEU A 4 19.35 -5.75 0.05
N LEU A 5 19.25 -4.53 0.58
CA LEU A 5 18.24 -3.56 0.16
C LEU A 5 18.44 -3.14 -1.30
N TYR A 6 19.68 -2.87 -1.71
CA TYR A 6 20.01 -2.59 -3.11
C TYR A 6 19.60 -3.73 -4.03
N LYS A 7 19.86 -4.98 -3.62
CA LYS A 7 19.42 -6.18 -4.34
C LYS A 7 17.90 -6.21 -4.47
N GLN A 8 17.17 -5.96 -3.38
CA GLN A 8 15.71 -5.95 -3.36
C GLN A 8 15.14 -4.88 -4.30
N LEU A 9 15.66 -3.67 -4.27
CA LEU A 9 15.20 -2.57 -5.11
C LEU A 9 15.50 -2.80 -6.60
N ARG A 10 16.67 -3.33 -6.92
CA ARG A 10 17.12 -3.43 -8.31
C ARG A 10 16.71 -4.74 -9.02
N LEU A 11 16.68 -5.85 -8.29
CA LEU A 11 16.43 -7.18 -8.88
C LEU A 11 15.03 -7.70 -8.57
N VAL A 12 14.49 -7.38 -7.41
CA VAL A 12 13.25 -7.96 -6.91
C VAL A 12 12.05 -7.06 -7.17
N CYS A 13 12.22 -5.74 -6.98
CA CYS A 13 11.12 -4.79 -7.18
C CYS A 13 10.61 -4.85 -8.63
N HIS A 14 9.31 -5.14 -8.77
CA HIS A 14 8.70 -5.23 -10.09
C HIS A 14 8.55 -3.83 -10.70
N PRO A 15 8.82 -3.63 -12.01
CA PRO A 15 8.72 -2.32 -12.67
C PRO A 15 7.36 -1.64 -12.55
N MET A 16 6.29 -2.42 -12.40
CA MET A 16 4.93 -1.90 -12.21
C MET A 16 4.71 -1.29 -10.80
N THR A 17 5.51 -1.67 -9.81
CA THR A 17 5.32 -1.18 -8.44
C THR A 17 5.46 0.33 -8.32
N PRO A 18 6.51 1.00 -8.84
CA PRO A 18 6.57 2.45 -8.85
C PRO A 18 5.46 3.10 -9.69
N VAL A 19 4.99 2.45 -10.76
CA VAL A 19 3.86 2.94 -11.56
C VAL A 19 2.59 2.99 -10.71
N PHE A 20 2.32 1.97 -9.90
CA PHE A 20 1.17 1.98 -8.98
C PHE A 20 1.30 3.02 -7.87
N CYS A 21 2.52 3.38 -7.44
CA CYS A 21 2.69 4.50 -6.52
C CYS A 21 2.25 5.85 -7.12
N LEU A 22 2.38 6.02 -8.45
CA LEU A 22 1.91 7.23 -9.15
C LEU A 22 0.38 7.32 -9.23
N PHE A 23 -0.36 6.26 -8.90
CA PHE A 23 -1.83 6.30 -8.87
C PHE A 23 -2.39 7.21 -7.77
N GLY A 24 -1.56 7.74 -6.87
CA GLY A 24 -1.91 8.90 -6.04
C GLY A 24 -2.51 10.07 -6.82
N VAL A 25 -2.21 10.20 -8.12
CA VAL A 25 -2.81 11.19 -9.02
C VAL A 25 -4.34 11.00 -9.17
N MET A 26 -4.87 9.81 -8.91
CA MET A 26 -6.33 9.54 -8.98
C MET A 26 -7.14 10.36 -7.96
N VAL A 27 -6.50 10.91 -6.93
CA VAL A 27 -7.13 11.88 -6.01
C VAL A 27 -7.66 13.12 -6.73
N LEU A 28 -7.15 13.45 -7.91
CA LEU A 28 -7.63 14.57 -8.72
C LEU A 28 -8.97 14.27 -9.42
N ILE A 29 -9.43 13.02 -9.42
CA ILE A 29 -10.70 12.61 -10.03
C ILE A 29 -11.82 12.85 -9.01
N PRO A 30 -12.80 13.74 -9.29
CA PRO A 30 -13.89 13.99 -8.37
C PRO A 30 -14.81 12.76 -8.25
N ASN A 31 -15.42 12.59 -7.08
CA ASN A 31 -16.35 11.49 -6.78
C ASN A 31 -15.76 10.09 -7.03
N TYR A 32 -14.53 9.89 -6.56
CA TYR A 32 -13.81 8.62 -6.64
C TYR A 32 -13.50 8.08 -5.24
N PRO A 33 -13.64 6.77 -4.99
CA PRO A 33 -13.27 6.17 -3.70
C PRO A 33 -11.73 6.16 -3.55
N TYR A 34 -11.19 7.14 -2.84
CA TYR A 34 -9.74 7.36 -2.76
C TYR A 34 -8.98 6.25 -2.03
N THR A 35 -9.64 5.44 -1.20
CA THR A 35 -9.01 4.27 -0.56
C THR A 35 -8.55 3.22 -1.58
N VAL A 36 -9.12 3.19 -2.78
CA VAL A 36 -8.70 2.30 -3.88
C VAL A 36 -7.26 2.57 -4.33
N ILE A 37 -6.74 3.79 -4.14
CA ILE A 37 -5.35 4.14 -4.44
C ILE A 37 -4.40 3.23 -3.65
N PHE A 38 -4.68 3.02 -2.37
CA PHE A 38 -3.88 2.14 -1.51
C PHE A 38 -3.93 0.68 -1.96
N PHE A 39 -5.09 0.23 -2.45
CA PHE A 39 -5.23 -1.11 -3.03
C PHE A 39 -4.29 -1.31 -4.24
N TYR A 40 -4.16 -0.32 -5.13
CA TYR A 40 -3.23 -0.43 -6.27
C TYR A 40 -1.77 -0.55 -5.81
N VAL A 41 -1.38 0.14 -4.76
CA VAL A 41 -0.03 0.00 -4.19
C VAL A 41 0.19 -1.41 -3.63
N MET A 42 -0.80 -1.97 -2.91
CA MET A 42 -0.76 -3.36 -2.43
C MET A 42 -0.67 -4.37 -3.59
N LEU A 43 -1.37 -4.09 -4.70
CA LEU A 43 -1.26 -4.89 -5.92
C LEU A 43 0.15 -4.80 -6.53
N GLY A 44 0.79 -3.64 -6.51
CA GLY A 44 2.20 -3.46 -6.90
C GLY A 44 3.14 -4.30 -6.03
N LEU A 45 2.91 -4.32 -4.72
CA LEU A 45 3.64 -5.19 -3.80
C LEU A 45 3.41 -6.67 -4.11
N PHE A 46 2.17 -7.07 -4.43
CA PHE A 46 1.87 -8.43 -4.88
C PHE A 46 2.74 -8.83 -6.09
N PHE A 47 2.84 -8.00 -7.12
CA PHE A 47 3.70 -8.27 -8.28
C PHE A 47 5.18 -8.36 -7.90
N THR A 48 5.63 -7.51 -6.99
CA THR A 48 7.01 -7.58 -6.46
C THR A 48 7.27 -8.94 -5.78
N PHE A 49 6.36 -9.39 -4.92
CA PHE A 49 6.51 -10.69 -4.26
C PHE A 49 6.30 -11.89 -5.20
N LEU A 50 5.53 -11.73 -6.26
CA LEU A 50 5.44 -12.71 -7.33
C LEU A 50 6.78 -12.87 -8.03
N ASN A 51 7.46 -11.75 -8.32
CA ASN A 51 8.81 -11.73 -8.88
C ASN A 51 9.85 -12.39 -7.94
N VAL A 52 9.77 -12.16 -6.62
CA VAL A 52 10.57 -12.90 -5.61
C VAL A 52 10.45 -14.41 -5.79
N ARG A 53 9.22 -14.89 -5.99
CA ARG A 53 8.94 -16.33 -6.18
C ARG A 53 9.50 -16.83 -7.50
N GLU A 54 9.27 -16.14 -8.60
CA GLU A 54 9.68 -16.53 -9.94
C GLU A 54 11.20 -16.58 -10.09
N GLN A 55 11.88 -15.61 -9.53
CA GLN A 55 13.35 -15.54 -9.51
C GLN A 55 13.99 -16.45 -8.45
N LYS A 56 13.19 -17.19 -7.67
CA LYS A 56 13.66 -18.04 -6.56
C LYS A 56 14.59 -17.28 -5.59
N ASP A 57 14.32 -15.99 -5.37
CA ASP A 57 15.19 -15.09 -4.61
C ASP A 57 15.47 -15.58 -3.18
N ILE A 58 14.47 -16.16 -2.50
CA ILE A 58 14.64 -16.73 -1.16
C ILE A 58 15.59 -17.94 -1.18
N TYR A 59 15.53 -18.76 -2.23
CA TYR A 59 16.42 -19.90 -2.38
C TYR A 59 17.87 -19.45 -2.55
N TYR A 60 18.13 -18.51 -3.47
CA TYR A 60 19.46 -17.95 -3.65
C TYR A 60 19.96 -17.23 -2.38
N SER A 61 19.10 -16.49 -1.72
CA SER A 61 19.46 -15.83 -0.45
C SER A 61 19.77 -16.81 0.68
N ALA A 62 19.17 -18.01 0.67
CA ALA A 62 19.42 -19.05 1.66
C ALA A 62 20.80 -19.73 1.48
N ILE A 63 21.36 -19.72 0.29
CA ILE A 63 22.70 -20.27 -0.01
C ILE A 63 23.80 -19.27 0.39
N LEU A 64 23.50 -17.98 0.40
CA LEU A 64 24.45 -16.95 0.81
C LEU A 64 24.71 -17.00 2.32
N PRO A 65 25.92 -16.67 2.79
CA PRO A 65 26.26 -16.59 4.22
C PRO A 65 25.62 -15.35 4.88
N VAL A 66 24.30 -15.23 4.77
CA VAL A 66 23.53 -14.11 5.29
C VAL A 66 22.45 -14.62 6.25
N PRO A 67 22.28 -14.00 7.43
CA PRO A 67 21.22 -14.37 8.34
C PRO A 67 19.84 -14.25 7.71
N LYS A 68 19.00 -15.26 7.84
CA LYS A 68 17.62 -15.27 7.31
C LYS A 68 16.81 -14.05 7.78
N ARG A 69 17.08 -13.58 9.00
CA ARG A 69 16.45 -12.37 9.56
C ARG A 69 16.73 -11.12 8.73
N ASP A 70 17.92 -10.97 8.19
CA ASP A 70 18.30 -9.80 7.42
C ASP A 70 17.66 -9.80 6.03
N THR A 71 17.45 -10.97 5.45
CA THR A 71 16.68 -11.12 4.20
C THR A 71 15.21 -10.72 4.41
N VAL A 72 14.57 -11.18 5.49
CA VAL A 72 13.19 -10.79 5.83
C VAL A 72 13.11 -9.30 6.12
N LYS A 73 14.03 -8.74 6.91
CA LYS A 73 14.08 -7.30 7.19
C LYS A 73 14.23 -6.47 5.93
N ALA A 74 15.08 -6.89 4.99
CA ALA A 74 15.25 -6.19 3.71
C ALA A 74 13.94 -6.18 2.90
N GLY A 75 13.19 -7.28 2.90
CA GLY A 75 11.86 -7.34 2.28
C GLY A 75 10.85 -6.42 2.98
N CYS A 76 10.80 -6.40 4.31
CA CYS A 76 9.94 -5.48 5.07
C CYS A 76 10.29 -4.00 4.81
N VAL A 77 11.59 -3.68 4.74
CA VAL A 77 12.06 -2.32 4.43
C VAL A 77 11.66 -1.92 3.01
N LEU A 78 11.76 -2.83 2.04
CA LEU A 78 11.29 -2.57 0.67
C LEU A 78 9.80 -2.22 0.66
N VAL A 79 8.97 -3.00 1.35
CA VAL A 79 7.52 -2.74 1.46
C VAL A 79 7.27 -1.35 2.06
N ALA A 80 7.88 -1.05 3.21
CA ALA A 80 7.74 0.26 3.85
C ALA A 80 8.18 1.42 2.95
N LEU A 81 9.26 1.26 2.17
CA LEU A 81 9.73 2.28 1.22
C LEU A 81 8.71 2.52 0.09
N VAL A 82 8.11 1.45 -0.45
CA VAL A 82 7.08 1.56 -1.49
C VAL A 82 5.84 2.28 -0.95
N GLU A 83 5.38 1.93 0.25
CA GLU A 83 4.24 2.56 0.91
C GLU A 83 4.51 4.03 1.24
N LEU A 84 5.68 4.36 1.79
CA LEU A 84 6.07 5.75 2.04
C LEU A 84 6.19 6.55 0.74
N LEU A 85 6.70 5.95 -0.34
CA LEU A 85 6.76 6.60 -1.64
C LEU A 85 5.36 6.93 -2.16
N SER A 86 4.41 6.00 -2.03
CA SER A 86 3.03 6.24 -2.44
C SER A 86 2.37 7.38 -1.67
N LEU A 87 2.59 7.44 -0.35
CA LEU A 87 2.10 8.54 0.48
C LEU A 87 2.79 9.87 0.13
N ALA A 88 4.10 9.85 -0.16
CA ALA A 88 4.84 11.03 -0.59
C ALA A 88 4.33 11.59 -1.94
N VAL A 89 3.83 10.73 -2.83
CA VAL A 89 3.16 11.15 -4.08
C VAL A 89 1.74 11.64 -3.79
N LEU A 90 1.03 11.01 -2.87
CA LEU A 90 -0.34 11.37 -2.53
C LEU A 90 -0.44 12.77 -1.92
N VAL A 91 0.52 13.19 -1.07
CA VAL A 91 0.51 14.52 -0.41
C VAL A 91 0.39 15.68 -1.40
N PRO A 92 1.29 15.86 -2.39
CA PRO A 92 1.16 16.97 -3.33
C PRO A 92 -0.10 16.85 -4.21
N CYS A 93 -0.54 15.62 -4.54
CA CYS A 93 -1.76 15.41 -5.31
C CYS A 93 -3.01 15.82 -4.50
N SER A 94 -3.06 15.52 -3.22
CA SER A 94 -4.17 15.93 -2.32
C SER A 94 -4.22 17.44 -2.18
N LEU A 95 -3.08 18.10 -1.95
CA LEU A 95 -3.02 19.57 -1.87
C LEU A 95 -3.45 20.23 -3.19
N LEU A 96 -3.12 19.62 -4.32
CA LEU A 96 -3.55 20.09 -5.62
C LEU A 96 -5.06 19.86 -5.84
N ALA A 97 -5.59 18.72 -5.42
CA ALA A 97 -7.02 18.40 -5.52
C ALA A 97 -7.87 19.42 -4.77
N VAL A 98 -7.51 19.75 -3.52
CA VAL A 98 -8.20 20.77 -2.71
C VAL A 98 -8.16 22.14 -3.39
N ARG A 99 -7.04 22.51 -4.02
CA ARG A 99 -6.91 23.80 -4.73
C ARG A 99 -7.71 23.87 -6.04
N LEU A 100 -7.80 22.76 -6.77
CA LEU A 100 -8.50 22.73 -8.06
C LEU A 100 -10.00 22.55 -7.91
N GLN A 101 -10.46 22.01 -6.78
CA GLN A 101 -11.86 21.71 -6.53
C GLN A 101 -12.36 22.32 -5.21
N PRO A 102 -12.25 23.66 -5.02
CA PRO A 102 -12.64 24.29 -3.78
C PRO A 102 -14.15 24.09 -3.51
N GLY A 103 -14.46 23.59 -2.30
CA GLY A 103 -15.85 23.41 -1.84
C GLY A 103 -16.62 22.29 -2.55
N LYS A 104 -15.92 21.32 -3.13
CA LYS A 104 -16.55 20.09 -3.64
C LYS A 104 -16.20 18.93 -2.73
N ASP A 105 -17.17 18.48 -1.97
CA ASP A 105 -17.08 17.29 -1.14
C ASP A 105 -17.12 16.03 -2.03
N ASN A 106 -16.42 14.99 -1.63
CA ASN A 106 -16.46 13.71 -2.32
C ASN A 106 -17.72 12.92 -1.93
N LEU A 107 -18.69 12.88 -2.80
CA LEU A 107 -19.98 12.21 -2.54
C LEU A 107 -19.87 10.69 -2.42
N VAL A 108 -18.76 10.08 -2.79
CA VAL A 108 -18.59 8.62 -2.85
C VAL A 108 -17.84 8.10 -1.63
N GLY A 109 -16.96 8.90 -1.03
CA GLY A 109 -16.12 8.47 0.09
C GLY A 109 -15.44 9.62 0.79
N MET A 110 -14.32 9.34 1.43
CA MET A 110 -13.56 10.33 2.19
C MET A 110 -12.93 11.39 1.29
N ASP A 111 -12.92 12.63 1.75
CA ASP A 111 -12.16 13.72 1.13
C ASP A 111 -10.63 13.53 1.25
N PRO A 112 -9.83 14.23 0.41
CA PRO A 112 -8.36 14.13 0.45
C PRO A 112 -7.76 14.89 1.63
N ASN A 113 -8.20 14.56 2.83
CA ASN A 113 -7.84 15.15 4.11
C ASN A 113 -6.90 14.25 4.95
N LEU A 114 -6.60 14.66 6.18
CA LEU A 114 -5.75 13.89 7.10
C LEU A 114 -6.33 12.51 7.44
N ALA A 115 -7.67 12.38 7.47
CA ALA A 115 -8.33 11.09 7.75
C ALA A 115 -8.07 10.07 6.64
N LEU A 116 -8.00 10.49 5.37
CA LEU A 116 -7.61 9.62 4.25
C LEU A 116 -6.19 9.07 4.44
N PHE A 117 -5.23 9.91 4.88
CA PHE A 117 -3.87 9.43 5.17
C PHE A 117 -3.84 8.46 6.34
N ALA A 118 -4.61 8.73 7.40
CA ALA A 118 -4.73 7.83 8.54
C ALA A 118 -5.33 6.48 8.13
N ALA A 119 -6.38 6.49 7.30
CA ALA A 119 -6.96 5.28 6.71
C ALA A 119 -5.93 4.52 5.87
N GLY A 120 -5.13 5.22 5.05
CA GLY A 120 -4.06 4.63 4.25
C GLY A 120 -3.01 3.92 5.10
N PHE A 121 -2.52 4.55 6.17
CA PHE A 121 -1.60 3.92 7.13
C PHE A 121 -2.21 2.68 7.78
N LEU A 122 -3.48 2.74 8.18
CA LEU A 122 -4.18 1.62 8.79
C LEU A 122 -4.34 0.46 7.80
N LEU A 123 -4.72 0.74 6.56
CA LEU A 123 -4.84 -0.24 5.48
C LEU A 123 -3.49 -0.94 5.22
N TYR A 124 -2.39 -0.19 5.12
CA TYR A 124 -1.05 -0.75 4.95
C TYR A 124 -0.63 -1.59 6.17
N ALA A 125 -0.90 -1.13 7.39
CA ALA A 125 -0.58 -1.89 8.60
C ALA A 125 -1.29 -3.24 8.63
N VAL A 126 -2.60 -3.28 8.32
CA VAL A 126 -3.39 -4.52 8.26
C VAL A 126 -2.88 -5.43 7.13
N PHE A 127 -2.65 -4.86 5.95
CA PHE A 127 -2.10 -5.60 4.81
C PHE A 127 -0.76 -6.24 5.17
N ASN A 128 0.19 -5.48 5.70
CA ASN A 128 1.52 -5.95 6.08
C ASN A 128 1.48 -7.04 7.14
N ALA A 129 0.65 -6.86 8.18
CA ALA A 129 0.51 -7.84 9.24
C ALA A 129 0.03 -9.20 8.72
N VAL A 130 -0.92 -9.22 7.78
CA VAL A 130 -1.47 -10.47 7.25
C VAL A 130 -0.63 -11.00 6.09
N PHE A 131 -0.28 -10.15 5.13
CA PHE A 131 0.41 -10.56 3.90
C PHE A 131 1.82 -11.07 4.18
N LEU A 132 2.67 -10.26 4.85
CA LEU A 132 4.06 -10.64 5.11
C LEU A 132 4.13 -11.86 6.02
N THR A 133 3.30 -11.92 7.06
CA THR A 133 3.24 -13.09 7.95
C THR A 133 2.83 -14.34 7.20
N SER A 134 1.79 -14.28 6.36
CA SER A 134 1.33 -15.38 5.53
C SER A 134 2.38 -15.81 4.50
N PHE A 135 3.01 -14.85 3.82
CA PHE A 135 4.01 -15.11 2.79
C PHE A 135 5.24 -15.85 3.36
N TYR A 136 5.84 -15.30 4.43
CA TYR A 136 7.03 -15.90 5.03
C TYR A 136 6.76 -17.22 5.77
N ARG A 137 5.52 -17.47 6.22
CA ARG A 137 5.13 -18.77 6.80
C ARG A 137 4.78 -19.82 5.76
N SER A 138 4.15 -19.45 4.65
CA SER A 138 3.65 -20.41 3.65
C SER A 138 4.68 -20.77 2.58
N GLY A 139 5.86 -20.16 2.59
CA GLY A 139 6.93 -20.37 1.61
C GLY A 139 6.43 -20.27 0.16
N TYR A 140 6.51 -19.08 -0.44
CA TYR A 140 6.21 -18.82 -1.85
C TYR A 140 4.74 -18.86 -2.32
N LYS A 141 3.76 -19.14 -1.47
CA LYS A 141 2.34 -19.11 -1.85
C LYS A 141 1.81 -17.66 -1.86
N VAL A 142 2.37 -16.83 -2.75
CA VAL A 142 2.08 -15.38 -2.84
C VAL A 142 0.59 -15.12 -3.01
N GLY A 143 -0.08 -15.83 -3.93
CA GLY A 143 -1.51 -15.64 -4.20
C GLY A 143 -2.39 -15.94 -2.98
N VAL A 144 -2.07 -17.01 -2.23
CA VAL A 144 -2.82 -17.35 -1.00
C VAL A 144 -2.60 -16.31 0.09
N ALA A 145 -1.36 -15.82 0.25
CA ALA A 145 -1.04 -14.77 1.20
C ALA A 145 -1.78 -13.46 0.86
N PHE A 146 -1.84 -13.12 -0.44
CA PHE A 146 -2.51 -11.93 -0.92
C PHE A 146 -4.02 -11.99 -0.70
N ILE A 147 -4.69 -13.10 -1.09
CA ILE A 147 -6.13 -13.28 -0.87
C ILE A 147 -6.47 -13.19 0.62
N LYS A 148 -5.67 -13.82 1.49
CA LYS A 148 -5.88 -13.71 2.94
C LYS A 148 -5.77 -12.28 3.46
N ALA A 149 -4.87 -11.48 2.91
CA ALA A 149 -4.70 -10.08 3.29
C ALA A 149 -5.82 -9.19 2.72
N LEU A 150 -6.31 -9.50 1.51
CA LEU A 150 -7.38 -8.72 0.88
C LEU A 150 -8.69 -8.75 1.67
N ILE A 151 -9.04 -9.87 2.30
CA ILE A 151 -10.30 -9.98 3.05
C ILE A 151 -10.42 -8.88 4.12
N PRO A 152 -9.51 -8.78 5.11
CA PRO A 152 -9.60 -7.74 6.12
C PRO A 152 -9.37 -6.34 5.56
N VAL A 153 -8.52 -6.18 4.53
CA VAL A 153 -8.28 -4.90 3.88
C VAL A 153 -9.55 -4.39 3.20
N THR A 154 -10.23 -5.24 2.42
CA THR A 154 -11.48 -4.83 1.72
C THR A 154 -12.57 -4.47 2.72
N LEU A 155 -12.73 -5.24 3.80
CA LEU A 155 -13.68 -4.91 4.86
C LEU A 155 -13.36 -3.55 5.49
N LEU A 156 -12.08 -3.31 5.77
CA LEU A 156 -11.63 -2.03 6.33
C LEU A 156 -11.82 -0.87 5.36
N MET A 157 -11.57 -1.06 4.06
CA MET A 157 -11.82 -0.05 3.03
C MET A 157 -13.31 0.35 3.00
N ILE A 158 -14.21 -0.63 2.99
CA ILE A 158 -15.66 -0.37 3.02
C ILE A 158 -16.04 0.41 4.29
N VAL A 159 -15.49 0.05 5.43
CA VAL A 159 -15.75 0.77 6.69
C VAL A 159 -15.22 2.20 6.60
N CYS A 160 -13.99 2.42 6.15
CA CYS A 160 -13.41 3.75 6.03
C CYS A 160 -14.23 4.65 5.10
N GLU A 161 -14.65 4.14 3.93
CA GLU A 161 -15.46 4.93 2.98
C GLU A 161 -16.88 5.19 3.51
N ALA A 162 -17.42 4.31 4.36
CA ALA A 162 -18.75 4.50 4.95
C ALA A 162 -18.76 5.44 6.17
N LEU A 163 -17.63 5.57 6.88
CA LEU A 163 -17.55 6.31 8.15
C LEU A 163 -18.03 7.77 8.05
N PRO A 164 -17.65 8.57 7.02
CA PRO A 164 -18.09 9.96 6.91
C PRO A 164 -19.61 10.12 6.76
N HIS A 165 -20.27 9.10 6.22
CA HIS A 165 -21.72 9.13 5.97
C HIS A 165 -22.57 8.81 7.21
N PHE A 166 -21.94 8.42 8.34
CA PHE A 166 -22.68 8.19 9.58
C PHE A 166 -22.98 9.50 10.33
N PRO A 167 -24.20 9.66 10.88
CA PRO A 167 -24.54 10.85 11.65
C PRO A 167 -23.62 10.98 12.88
N GLY A 168 -22.96 12.12 12.99
CA GLY A 168 -21.99 12.43 14.07
C GLY A 168 -20.52 12.20 13.72
N LEU A 169 -20.20 11.63 12.57
CA LEU A 169 -18.83 11.41 12.10
C LEU A 169 -18.44 12.26 10.89
N GLY A 170 -19.30 13.18 10.47
CA GLY A 170 -19.04 14.08 9.34
C GLY A 170 -17.77 14.92 9.48
N TRP A 171 -17.28 15.14 10.71
CA TRP A 171 -16.00 15.82 10.96
C TRP A 171 -14.78 15.09 10.33
N LEU A 172 -14.93 13.80 10.02
CA LEU A 172 -13.89 13.04 9.31
C LEU A 172 -13.74 13.47 7.84
N ASP A 173 -14.73 14.15 7.31
CA ASP A 173 -14.78 14.64 5.93
C ASP A 173 -14.47 16.13 5.83
N ASP A 174 -14.37 16.84 6.96
CA ASP A 174 -14.02 18.25 6.97
C ASP A 174 -12.57 18.46 6.48
N LEU A 175 -12.39 19.45 5.62
CA LEU A 175 -11.09 19.84 5.03
C LEU A 175 -10.34 20.88 5.88
N ASP A 176 -10.94 21.33 7.02
CA ASP A 176 -10.40 22.35 7.92
C ASP A 176 -9.39 21.80 8.95
#